data_ae8b5ecdd5ff88ca13e03f5dcbbb22d3
#
_entry.id   ae8b5ecdd5ff88ca13e03f5dcbbb22d3
#
_cell.length_a   1.000
_cell.length_b   1.000
_cell.length_c   1.000
_cell.angle_alpha   90.00
_cell.angle_beta   90.00
_cell.angle_gamma   90.00
#
_symmetry.space_group_name_H-M   'P 1'
#
loop_
_entity.id
_entity.type
_entity.pdbx_description
1 polymer ?
#
loop_
_entity_poly.entity_id
_entity_poly.type
_entity_poly.pdbx_seq_one_letter_code
_entity_poly.pdbx_strand_id
1 'polypeptide(L)'
;MDWSAESLYNKAKVFAVRALDESIESALFGFWMSLTLEMLARAALAHIHPALLADPREPDNIQYAFGVIPKGVPKSIQAKALFARCSVFVPGFTDKMSGHCLIMADRRNSELHSGAAAFEGIDNSKWLPSTYEVLEVLLNHMHRDFTDLLGEGHAKFAAKMLEDRRNTMKRDVQEKIAAAKKYFWNLSSQSKVNFLRRPVRRLRSG
;
A
#
# COMPACT_ATOMS: atom_id res chain seq x y z
N MET A 1 -11.66 6.41 22.55
CA MET A 1 -10.90 6.13 21.29
C MET A 1 -11.13 4.68 20.95
N ASP A 2 -11.27 4.30 19.70
CA ASP A 2 -11.58 2.92 19.33
C ASP A 2 -10.55 2.41 18.32
N TRP A 3 -9.85 1.31 18.67
CA TRP A 3 -8.87 0.64 17.80
C TRP A 3 -9.40 -0.68 17.25
N SER A 4 -10.72 -0.88 17.27
CA SER A 4 -11.31 -2.05 16.63
C SER A 4 -11.12 -2.01 15.11
N ALA A 5 -10.92 -3.17 14.50
CA ALA A 5 -10.78 -3.28 13.04
C ALA A 5 -11.98 -2.69 12.32
N GLU A 6 -13.19 -2.92 12.85
CA GLU A 6 -14.44 -2.44 12.23
C GLU A 6 -14.55 -0.92 12.26
N SER A 7 -14.25 -0.28 13.40
CA SER A 7 -14.31 1.18 13.50
C SER A 7 -13.27 1.87 12.62
N LEU A 8 -12.06 1.31 12.55
CA LEU A 8 -11.01 1.81 11.67
C LEU A 8 -11.34 1.61 10.18
N TYR A 9 -11.91 0.47 9.83
CA TYR A 9 -12.41 0.21 8.49
C TYR A 9 -13.53 1.18 8.09
N ASN A 10 -14.53 1.39 8.96
CA ASN A 10 -15.60 2.34 8.71
C ASN A 10 -15.07 3.76 8.55
N LYS A 11 -14.01 4.12 9.28
CA LYS A 11 -13.30 5.40 9.08
C LYS A 11 -12.62 5.47 7.71
N ALA A 12 -11.99 4.37 7.27
CA ALA A 12 -11.42 4.29 5.91
C ALA A 12 -12.50 4.47 4.83
N LYS A 13 -13.69 3.87 5.01
CA LYS A 13 -14.83 4.07 4.09
C LYS A 13 -15.26 5.53 4.00
N VAL A 14 -15.34 6.23 5.14
CA VAL A 14 -15.68 7.67 5.14
C VAL A 14 -14.68 8.46 4.29
N PHE A 15 -13.38 8.18 4.42
CA PHE A 15 -12.38 8.88 3.62
C PHE A 15 -12.40 8.45 2.15
N ALA A 16 -12.67 7.18 1.86
CA ALA A 16 -12.85 6.69 0.50
C ALA A 16 -14.02 7.40 -0.19
N VAL A 17 -15.19 7.51 0.46
CA VAL A 17 -16.33 8.26 -0.07
C VAL A 17 -15.94 9.71 -0.36
N ARG A 18 -15.24 10.39 0.56
CA ARG A 18 -14.77 11.76 0.34
C ARG A 18 -13.82 11.87 -0.86
N ALA A 19 -12.94 10.88 -1.06
CA ALA A 19 -12.12 10.86 -2.26
C ALA A 19 -12.96 10.71 -3.54
N LEU A 20 -13.96 9.83 -3.52
CA LEU A 20 -14.80 9.53 -4.68
C LEU A 20 -15.79 10.65 -5.01
N ASP A 21 -16.10 11.55 -4.08
CA ASP A 21 -16.87 12.77 -4.32
C ASP A 21 -16.04 13.83 -5.08
N GLU A 22 -14.73 13.69 -5.15
CA GLU A 22 -13.81 14.59 -5.85
C GLU A 22 -13.52 14.12 -7.28
N SER A 23 -13.18 15.07 -8.16
CA SER A 23 -12.58 14.70 -9.44
C SER A 23 -11.28 13.93 -9.20
N ILE A 24 -11.05 12.88 -9.98
CA ILE A 24 -9.80 12.09 -9.89
C ILE A 24 -8.54 12.94 -10.12
N GLU A 25 -8.68 14.07 -10.84
CA GLU A 25 -7.59 15.02 -11.10
C GLU A 25 -7.42 16.07 -9.98
N SER A 26 -8.31 16.06 -9.00
CA SER A 26 -8.25 16.99 -7.87
C SER A 26 -7.15 16.61 -6.89
N ALA A 27 -6.46 17.60 -6.35
CA ALA A 27 -5.51 17.42 -5.25
C ALA A 27 -6.18 16.79 -4.01
N LEU A 28 -7.45 17.13 -3.76
CA LEU A 28 -8.23 16.58 -2.66
C LEU A 28 -8.50 15.08 -2.81
N PHE A 29 -8.62 14.57 -4.05
CA PHE A 29 -8.71 13.11 -4.28
C PHE A 29 -7.49 12.39 -3.71
N GLY A 30 -6.28 12.84 -4.03
CA GLY A 30 -5.03 12.27 -3.52
C GLY A 30 -4.92 12.38 -2.00
N PHE A 31 -5.31 13.50 -1.44
CA PHE A 31 -5.34 13.74 0.00
C PHE A 31 -6.24 12.73 0.74
N TRP A 32 -7.50 12.59 0.32
CA TRP A 32 -8.45 11.65 0.93
C TRP A 32 -8.04 10.20 0.73
N MET A 33 -7.49 9.85 -0.45
CA MET A 33 -6.97 8.51 -0.71
C MET A 33 -5.79 8.17 0.20
N SER A 34 -4.93 9.13 0.55
CA SER A 34 -3.83 8.91 1.50
C SER A 34 -4.34 8.59 2.91
N LEU A 35 -5.40 9.25 3.35
CA LEU A 35 -6.07 8.96 4.63
C LEU A 35 -6.79 7.61 4.60
N THR A 36 -7.41 7.25 3.47
CA THR A 36 -8.01 5.93 3.26
C THR A 36 -6.98 4.83 3.41
N LEU A 37 -5.81 4.96 2.76
CA LEU A 37 -4.69 4.01 2.88
C LEU A 37 -4.25 3.83 4.35
N GLU A 38 -4.05 4.93 5.07
CA GLU A 38 -3.60 4.85 6.46
C GLU A 38 -4.64 4.17 7.36
N MET A 39 -5.91 4.54 7.25
CA MET A 39 -6.96 3.94 8.07
C MET A 39 -7.19 2.47 7.73
N LEU A 40 -7.10 2.10 6.44
CA LEU A 40 -7.22 0.71 6.02
C LEU A 40 -6.04 -0.15 6.53
N ALA A 41 -4.81 0.38 6.49
CA ALA A 41 -3.63 -0.29 7.06
C ALA A 41 -3.77 -0.48 8.58
N ARG A 42 -4.33 0.51 9.29
CA ARG A 42 -4.66 0.38 10.72
C ARG A 42 -5.71 -0.69 10.96
N ALA A 43 -6.76 -0.72 10.14
CA ALA A 43 -7.81 -1.74 10.23
C ALA A 43 -7.25 -3.15 9.98
N ALA A 44 -6.37 -3.31 9.00
CA ALA A 44 -5.73 -4.59 8.68
C ALA A 44 -4.86 -5.12 9.84
N LEU A 45 -4.07 -4.26 10.50
CA LEU A 45 -3.32 -4.67 11.69
C LEU A 45 -4.26 -4.97 12.88
N ALA A 46 -5.28 -4.15 13.09
CA ALA A 46 -6.26 -4.35 14.15
C ALA A 46 -7.10 -5.63 13.93
N HIS A 47 -7.28 -6.04 12.68
CA HIS A 47 -7.94 -7.30 12.32
C HIS A 47 -7.18 -8.52 12.87
N ILE A 48 -5.86 -8.44 12.94
CA ILE A 48 -5.04 -9.44 13.64
C ILE A 48 -5.15 -9.25 15.14
N HIS A 49 -4.78 -8.08 15.65
CA HIS A 49 -4.94 -7.68 17.04
C HIS A 49 -4.70 -6.17 17.23
N PRO A 50 -5.55 -5.44 17.99
CA PRO A 50 -5.38 -4.01 18.25
C PRO A 50 -4.03 -3.62 18.88
N ALA A 51 -3.37 -4.52 19.63
CA ALA A 51 -2.06 -4.28 20.20
C ALA A 51 -0.97 -3.97 19.14
N LEU A 52 -1.17 -4.40 17.90
CA LEU A 52 -0.29 -4.04 16.78
C LEU A 52 -0.34 -2.55 16.44
N LEU A 53 -1.33 -1.81 16.95
CA LEU A 53 -1.41 -0.36 16.79
C LEU A 53 -0.80 0.40 17.95
N ALA A 54 -0.53 -0.23 19.10
CA ALA A 54 0.00 0.44 20.28
C ALA A 54 1.39 1.02 20.04
N ASP A 55 1.59 2.29 20.42
CA ASP A 55 2.93 2.90 20.49
C ASP A 55 3.69 2.26 21.68
N PRO A 56 4.82 1.58 21.43
CA PRO A 56 5.52 0.84 22.48
C PRO A 56 6.22 1.71 23.51
N ARG A 57 6.33 3.02 23.28
CA ARG A 57 6.99 3.95 24.19
C ARG A 57 6.24 4.15 25.51
N GLU A 58 4.95 3.86 25.53
CA GLU A 58 4.10 3.97 26.71
C GLU A 58 3.38 2.63 26.97
N PRO A 59 3.65 1.95 28.09
CA PRO A 59 3.06 0.63 28.39
C PRO A 59 1.53 0.63 28.42
N ASP A 60 0.90 1.73 28.86
CA ASP A 60 -0.56 1.87 28.92
C ASP A 60 -1.24 1.72 27.56
N ASN A 61 -0.52 1.99 26.44
CA ASN A 61 -1.06 1.82 25.10
C ASN A 61 -1.33 0.34 24.77
N ILE A 62 -0.45 -0.56 25.21
CA ILE A 62 -0.64 -2.00 25.03
C ILE A 62 -1.78 -2.48 25.93
N GLN A 63 -1.82 -2.05 27.18
CA GLN A 63 -2.87 -2.41 28.13
C GLN A 63 -4.25 -1.97 27.60
N TYR A 64 -4.34 -0.77 27.02
CA TYR A 64 -5.57 -0.29 26.39
C TYR A 64 -6.04 -1.22 25.27
N ALA A 65 -5.15 -1.75 24.45
CA ALA A 65 -5.50 -2.68 23.38
C ALA A 65 -6.07 -4.03 23.89
N PHE A 66 -5.85 -4.34 25.18
CA PHE A 66 -6.44 -5.47 25.88
C PHE A 66 -7.65 -5.10 26.77
N GLY A 67 -8.21 -3.89 26.59
CA GLY A 67 -9.42 -3.45 27.26
C GLY A 67 -9.21 -2.81 28.65
N VAL A 68 -7.97 -2.57 29.05
CA VAL A 68 -7.67 -1.85 30.29
C VAL A 68 -7.94 -0.36 30.08
N ILE A 69 -8.68 0.28 31.00
CA ILE A 69 -8.96 1.72 30.95
C ILE A 69 -7.67 2.49 31.18
N PRO A 70 -7.20 3.30 30.19
CA PRO A 70 -5.95 4.04 30.32
C PRO A 70 -6.12 5.24 31.25
N LYS A 71 -5.03 5.65 31.91
CA LYS A 71 -5.00 6.89 32.73
C LYS A 71 -4.98 8.16 31.88
N GLY A 72 -4.59 8.05 30.60
CA GLY A 72 -4.50 9.15 29.65
C GLY A 72 -5.08 8.77 28.27
N VAL A 73 -4.81 9.59 27.26
CA VAL A 73 -5.24 9.32 25.89
C VAL A 73 -4.27 8.30 25.27
N PRO A 74 -4.75 7.09 24.91
CA PRO A 74 -3.87 6.08 24.29
C PRO A 74 -3.34 6.56 22.95
N LYS A 75 -2.06 6.29 22.70
CA LYS A 75 -1.37 6.68 21.46
C LYS A 75 -1.12 5.46 20.58
N SER A 76 -1.53 5.57 19.32
CA SER A 76 -1.18 4.59 18.32
C SER A 76 0.12 4.97 17.59
N ILE A 77 0.75 3.97 16.96
CA ILE A 77 1.96 4.16 16.16
C ILE A 77 1.77 5.13 15.01
N GLN A 78 2.86 5.80 14.63
CA GLN A 78 2.90 6.69 13.48
C GLN A 78 2.95 5.92 12.16
N ALA A 79 2.68 6.61 11.03
CA ALA A 79 2.61 6.02 9.69
C ALA A 79 3.84 5.16 9.32
N LYS A 80 5.06 5.60 9.64
CA LYS A 80 6.28 4.85 9.37
C LYS A 80 6.29 3.47 10.05
N ALA A 81 5.94 3.43 11.32
CA ALA A 81 5.87 2.18 12.08
C ALA A 81 4.66 1.32 11.64
N LEU A 82 3.55 1.97 11.26
CA LEU A 82 2.36 1.31 10.74
C LEU A 82 2.67 0.50 9.49
N PHE A 83 3.22 1.12 8.46
CA PHE A 83 3.49 0.45 7.19
C PHE A 83 4.63 -0.58 7.31
N ALA A 84 5.63 -0.33 8.15
CA ALA A 84 6.64 -1.34 8.47
C ALA A 84 6.03 -2.58 9.14
N ARG A 85 5.06 -2.42 10.06
CA ARG A 85 4.33 -3.56 10.63
C ARG A 85 3.45 -4.27 9.60
N CYS A 86 2.82 -3.55 8.67
CA CYS A 86 2.09 -4.19 7.58
C CYS A 86 2.99 -5.11 6.74
N SER A 87 4.24 -4.70 6.43
CA SER A 87 5.21 -5.56 5.71
C SER A 87 5.55 -6.86 6.46
N VAL A 88 5.40 -6.87 7.79
CA VAL A 88 5.68 -8.05 8.62
C VAL A 88 4.46 -8.93 8.79
N PHE A 89 3.29 -8.34 9.03
CA PHE A 89 2.11 -9.05 9.52
C PHE A 89 1.01 -9.25 8.48
N VAL A 90 1.01 -8.50 7.38
CA VAL A 90 0.00 -8.62 6.33
C VAL A 90 0.57 -9.40 5.14
N PRO A 91 0.10 -10.63 4.86
CA PRO A 91 0.58 -11.42 3.74
C PRO A 91 0.42 -10.68 2.41
N GLY A 92 1.50 -10.64 1.62
CA GLY A 92 1.49 -9.95 0.32
C GLY A 92 1.75 -8.43 0.38
N PHE A 93 1.78 -7.81 1.56
CA PHE A 93 2.17 -6.41 1.69
C PHE A 93 3.69 -6.28 1.64
N THR A 94 4.20 -5.69 0.56
CA THR A 94 5.64 -5.64 0.28
C THR A 94 6.28 -4.33 0.75
N ASP A 95 7.63 -4.30 0.86
CA ASP A 95 8.39 -3.08 1.15
C ASP A 95 8.17 -1.99 0.10
N LYS A 96 7.94 -2.37 -1.17
CA LYS A 96 7.56 -1.43 -2.22
C LYS A 96 6.22 -0.75 -1.92
N MET A 97 5.25 -1.50 -1.43
CA MET A 97 3.94 -0.97 -1.00
C MET A 97 4.10 -0.06 0.22
N SER A 98 4.92 -0.46 1.20
CA SER A 98 5.28 0.37 2.36
C SER A 98 5.87 1.72 1.90
N GLY A 99 6.84 1.69 0.99
CA GLY A 99 7.44 2.90 0.43
C GLY A 99 6.42 3.81 -0.28
N HIS A 100 5.51 3.22 -1.06
CA HIS A 100 4.41 3.97 -1.69
C HIS A 100 3.51 4.65 -0.65
N CYS A 101 3.08 3.92 0.38
CA CYS A 101 2.24 4.45 1.45
C CYS A 101 2.93 5.57 2.23
N LEU A 102 4.25 5.47 2.46
CA LEU A 102 5.02 6.54 3.09
C LEU A 102 5.06 7.81 2.25
N ILE A 103 5.27 7.70 0.94
CA ILE A 103 5.21 8.85 0.02
C ILE A 103 3.84 9.54 0.10
N MET A 104 2.75 8.77 0.12
CA MET A 104 1.39 9.32 0.25
C MET A 104 1.17 10.00 1.60
N ALA A 105 1.67 9.40 2.70
CA ALA A 105 1.60 9.99 4.04
C ALA A 105 2.42 11.28 4.16
N ASP A 106 3.60 11.34 3.55
CA ASP A 106 4.46 12.52 3.56
C ASP A 106 3.82 13.68 2.78
N ARG A 107 3.21 13.39 1.62
CA ARG A 107 2.44 14.38 0.86
C ARG A 107 1.27 14.95 1.68
N ARG A 108 0.49 14.07 2.31
CA ARG A 108 -0.60 14.51 3.18
C ARG A 108 -0.09 15.39 4.33
N ASN A 109 1.03 15.03 4.94
CA ASN A 109 1.63 15.83 6.02
C ASN A 109 2.10 17.21 5.50
N SER A 110 2.69 17.25 4.30
CA SER A 110 3.06 18.52 3.66
C SER A 110 1.83 19.38 3.39
N GLU A 111 0.73 18.82 2.91
CA GLU A 111 -0.53 19.52 2.67
C GLU A 111 -1.11 20.13 3.95
N LEU A 112 -0.98 19.42 5.09
CA LEU A 112 -1.54 19.84 6.37
C LEU A 112 -0.68 20.83 7.15
N HIS A 113 0.65 20.78 6.96
CA HIS A 113 1.60 21.46 7.84
C HIS A 113 2.50 22.46 7.13
N SER A 114 2.33 22.66 5.82
CA SER A 114 3.08 23.63 5.05
C SER A 114 2.17 24.35 4.04
N GLY A 115 2.68 25.37 3.37
CA GLY A 115 2.00 26.02 2.25
C GLY A 115 2.18 25.29 0.92
N ALA A 116 2.69 24.07 0.92
CA ALA A 116 2.92 23.29 -0.31
C ALA A 116 1.64 22.59 -0.74
N ALA A 117 1.28 22.72 -2.01
CA ALA A 117 0.21 21.97 -2.65
C ALA A 117 0.75 20.59 -3.10
N ALA A 118 0.92 19.66 -2.14
CA ALA A 118 1.71 18.45 -2.33
C ALA A 118 1.04 17.41 -3.26
N PHE A 119 -0.24 17.57 -3.56
CA PHE A 119 -1.00 16.75 -4.51
C PHE A 119 -1.33 17.47 -5.82
N GLU A 120 -1.03 18.76 -5.97
CA GLU A 120 -1.27 19.47 -7.22
C GLU A 120 -0.28 19.05 -8.33
N GLY A 121 -0.78 19.00 -9.57
CA GLY A 121 0.03 18.72 -10.75
C GLY A 121 0.62 17.31 -10.82
N ILE A 122 0.18 16.40 -9.97
CA ILE A 122 0.64 15.01 -9.98
C ILE A 122 -0.23 14.20 -10.93
N ASP A 123 0.41 13.55 -11.88
CA ASP A 123 -0.25 12.59 -12.77
C ASP A 123 -0.73 11.37 -11.97
N ASN A 124 -2.04 11.26 -11.82
CA ASN A 124 -2.69 10.20 -11.06
C ASN A 124 -2.47 8.81 -11.66
N SER A 125 -2.23 8.72 -12.98
CA SER A 125 -1.91 7.45 -13.64
C SER A 125 -0.62 6.80 -13.10
N LYS A 126 0.26 7.59 -12.49
CA LYS A 126 1.55 7.10 -11.96
C LYS A 126 1.46 6.51 -10.56
N TRP A 127 0.58 7.02 -9.72
CA TRP A 127 0.50 6.57 -8.32
C TRP A 127 -0.76 5.75 -8.01
N LEU A 128 -1.87 6.03 -8.68
CA LEU A 128 -3.17 5.41 -8.39
C LEU A 128 -3.17 3.88 -8.57
N PRO A 129 -2.54 3.29 -9.61
CA PRO A 129 -2.44 1.84 -9.72
C PRO A 129 -1.71 1.20 -8.53
N SER A 130 -0.67 1.86 -7.99
CA SER A 130 0.03 1.37 -6.78
C SER A 130 -0.83 1.49 -5.54
N THR A 131 -1.66 2.52 -5.45
CA THR A 131 -2.65 2.69 -4.37
C THR A 131 -3.66 1.55 -4.41
N TYR A 132 -4.24 1.23 -5.57
CA TYR A 132 -5.19 0.12 -5.69
C TYR A 132 -4.54 -1.24 -5.39
N GLU A 133 -3.28 -1.46 -5.75
CA GLU A 133 -2.55 -2.68 -5.34
C GLU A 133 -2.48 -2.81 -3.81
N VAL A 134 -2.19 -1.71 -3.11
CA VAL A 134 -2.15 -1.71 -1.65
C VAL A 134 -3.54 -1.95 -1.06
N LEU A 135 -4.57 -1.26 -1.56
CA LEU A 135 -5.95 -1.46 -1.10
C LEU A 135 -6.39 -2.90 -1.29
N GLU A 136 -6.11 -3.52 -2.46
CA GLU A 136 -6.45 -4.92 -2.74
C GLU A 136 -5.83 -5.87 -1.70
N VAL A 137 -4.53 -5.71 -1.40
CA VAL A 137 -3.84 -6.57 -0.42
C VAL A 137 -4.42 -6.41 0.98
N LEU A 138 -4.67 -5.18 1.42
CA LEU A 138 -5.23 -4.90 2.74
C LEU A 138 -6.67 -5.40 2.87
N LEU A 139 -7.49 -5.22 1.84
CA LEU A 139 -8.88 -5.70 1.81
C LEU A 139 -8.93 -7.23 1.83
N ASN A 140 -8.17 -7.89 0.96
CA ASN A 140 -8.10 -9.35 0.91
C ASN A 140 -7.67 -9.96 2.25
N HIS A 141 -6.72 -9.32 2.95
CA HIS A 141 -6.30 -9.74 4.30
C HIS A 141 -7.45 -9.71 5.32
N MET A 142 -8.38 -8.78 5.16
CA MET A 142 -9.56 -8.64 6.01
C MET A 142 -10.80 -9.38 5.47
N HIS A 143 -10.65 -10.21 4.43
CA HIS A 143 -11.75 -10.89 3.72
C HIS A 143 -12.82 -9.93 3.17
N ARG A 144 -12.38 -8.77 2.66
CA ARG A 144 -13.21 -7.74 2.04
C ARG A 144 -12.75 -7.48 0.61
N ASP A 145 -13.54 -6.74 -0.15
CA ASP A 145 -13.25 -6.39 -1.54
C ASP A 145 -13.42 -4.89 -1.83
N PHE A 146 -13.14 -4.49 -3.07
CA PHE A 146 -13.31 -3.11 -3.50
C PHE A 146 -14.75 -2.64 -3.46
N THR A 147 -15.72 -3.52 -3.64
CA THR A 147 -17.14 -3.13 -3.62
C THR A 147 -17.55 -2.65 -2.25
N ASP A 148 -17.04 -3.32 -1.20
CA ASP A 148 -17.26 -2.92 0.20
C ASP A 148 -16.71 -1.53 0.52
N LEU A 149 -15.55 -1.17 -0.07
CA LEU A 149 -14.83 0.08 0.23
C LEU A 149 -15.24 1.23 -0.69
N LEU A 150 -15.36 0.96 -2.00
CA LEU A 150 -15.45 1.98 -3.06
C LEU A 150 -16.84 2.00 -3.76
N GLY A 151 -17.71 1.02 -3.46
CA GLY A 151 -18.93 0.80 -4.21
C GLY A 151 -18.71 0.19 -5.60
N GLU A 152 -19.76 -0.31 -6.24
CA GLU A 152 -19.66 -1.11 -7.47
C GLU A 152 -18.98 -0.41 -8.65
N GLY A 153 -19.28 0.86 -8.88
CA GLY A 153 -18.75 1.61 -10.03
C GLY A 153 -17.24 1.76 -9.97
N HIS A 154 -16.73 2.25 -8.84
CA HIS A 154 -15.30 2.45 -8.65
C HIS A 154 -14.53 1.14 -8.41
N ALA A 155 -15.17 0.12 -7.87
CA ALA A 155 -14.60 -1.22 -7.75
C ALA A 155 -14.25 -1.79 -9.13
N LYS A 156 -15.16 -1.65 -10.11
CA LYS A 156 -14.91 -2.07 -11.51
C LYS A 156 -13.75 -1.28 -12.14
N PHE A 157 -13.68 0.02 -11.89
CA PHE A 157 -12.59 0.88 -12.38
C PHE A 157 -11.24 0.46 -11.78
N ALA A 158 -11.18 0.25 -10.47
CA ALA A 158 -9.97 -0.20 -9.77
C ALA A 158 -9.51 -1.57 -10.27
N ALA A 159 -10.42 -2.54 -10.38
CA ALA A 159 -10.13 -3.87 -10.89
C ALA A 159 -9.57 -3.85 -12.31
N LYS A 160 -10.18 -3.06 -13.22
CA LYS A 160 -9.71 -2.88 -14.59
C LYS A 160 -8.29 -2.27 -14.61
N MET A 161 -8.04 -1.23 -13.82
CA MET A 161 -6.72 -0.60 -13.77
C MET A 161 -5.64 -1.57 -13.29
N LEU A 162 -5.94 -2.43 -12.32
CA LEU A 162 -5.02 -3.47 -11.84
C LEU A 162 -4.80 -4.56 -12.89
N GLU A 163 -5.83 -4.97 -13.62
CA GLU A 163 -5.72 -5.94 -14.71
C GLU A 163 -4.82 -5.40 -15.84
N ASP A 164 -5.05 -4.17 -16.28
CA ASP A 164 -4.26 -3.52 -17.32
C ASP A 164 -2.77 -3.42 -16.89
N ARG A 165 -2.51 -3.06 -15.64
CA ARG A 165 -1.15 -3.04 -15.09
C ARG A 165 -0.50 -4.42 -15.07
N ARG A 166 -1.22 -5.46 -14.61
CA ARG A 166 -0.73 -6.85 -14.62
C ARG A 166 -0.42 -7.34 -16.04
N ASN A 167 -1.25 -7.00 -17.00
CA ASN A 167 -1.06 -7.37 -18.41
C ASN A 167 0.16 -6.66 -19.00
N THR A 168 0.35 -5.38 -18.70
CA THR A 168 1.55 -4.62 -19.11
C THR A 168 2.81 -5.24 -18.50
N MET A 169 2.83 -5.54 -17.22
CA MET A 169 3.98 -6.18 -16.56
C MET A 169 4.30 -7.56 -17.17
N LYS A 170 3.26 -8.37 -17.45
CA LYS A 170 3.46 -9.67 -18.11
C LYS A 170 4.10 -9.51 -19.49
N ARG A 171 3.63 -8.56 -20.30
CA ARG A 171 4.20 -8.26 -21.61
C ARG A 171 5.66 -7.83 -21.51
N ASP A 172 5.98 -6.89 -20.61
CA ASP A 172 7.35 -6.41 -20.41
C ASP A 172 8.31 -7.54 -19.99
N VAL A 173 7.84 -8.46 -19.13
CA VAL A 173 8.61 -9.65 -18.73
C VAL A 173 8.84 -10.56 -19.94
N GLN A 174 7.81 -10.82 -20.76
CA GLN A 174 7.93 -11.67 -21.95
C GLN A 174 8.89 -11.05 -22.96
N GLU A 175 8.84 -9.75 -23.20
CA GLU A 175 9.75 -9.03 -24.08
C GLU A 175 11.21 -9.13 -23.59
N LYS A 176 11.44 -8.94 -22.27
CA LYS A 176 12.77 -9.12 -21.68
C LYS A 176 13.29 -10.54 -21.81
N ILE A 177 12.43 -11.54 -21.59
CA ILE A 177 12.79 -12.96 -21.80
C ILE A 177 13.13 -13.22 -23.28
N ALA A 178 12.33 -12.71 -24.20
CA ALA A 178 12.59 -12.87 -25.65
C ALA A 178 13.92 -12.22 -26.05
N ALA A 179 14.18 -11.00 -25.57
CA ALA A 179 15.44 -10.30 -25.81
C ALA A 179 16.64 -11.05 -25.22
N ALA A 180 16.52 -11.56 -24.00
CA ALA A 180 17.57 -12.36 -23.37
C ALA A 180 17.85 -13.67 -24.12
N LYS A 181 16.79 -14.36 -24.58
CA LYS A 181 16.92 -15.56 -25.42
C LYS A 181 17.65 -15.24 -26.73
N LYS A 182 17.22 -14.17 -27.44
CA LYS A 182 17.87 -13.74 -28.69
C LYS A 182 19.35 -13.41 -28.48
N TYR A 183 19.68 -12.68 -27.41
CA TYR A 183 21.05 -12.38 -27.04
C TYR A 183 21.86 -13.67 -26.80
N PHE A 184 21.35 -14.61 -26.02
CA PHE A 184 22.01 -15.88 -25.74
C PHE A 184 22.28 -16.71 -26.99
N TRP A 185 21.31 -16.80 -27.91
CA TRP A 185 21.47 -17.56 -29.17
C TRP A 185 22.53 -16.96 -30.11
N ASN A 186 22.73 -15.64 -30.05
CA ASN A 186 23.73 -14.95 -30.87
C ASN A 186 25.16 -14.98 -30.24
N LEU A 187 25.32 -15.52 -29.05
CA LEU A 187 26.65 -15.71 -28.45
C LEU A 187 27.42 -16.83 -29.16
N SER A 188 28.75 -16.68 -29.26
CA SER A 188 29.63 -17.78 -29.69
C SER A 188 29.54 -18.96 -28.72
N SER A 189 29.90 -20.17 -29.21
CA SER A 189 29.86 -21.37 -28.37
C SER A 189 30.67 -21.22 -27.07
N GLN A 190 31.85 -20.62 -27.14
CA GLN A 190 32.69 -20.35 -25.97
C GLN A 190 32.04 -19.36 -25.01
N SER A 191 31.39 -18.32 -25.52
CA SER A 191 30.66 -17.32 -24.69
C SER A 191 29.43 -17.92 -24.03
N LYS A 192 28.72 -18.84 -24.68
CA LYS A 192 27.59 -19.57 -24.07
C LYS A 192 28.04 -20.41 -22.87
N VAL A 193 29.14 -21.15 -23.00
CA VAL A 193 29.72 -21.94 -21.91
C VAL A 193 30.12 -21.05 -20.73
N ASN A 194 30.76 -19.92 -20.99
CA ASN A 194 31.16 -18.97 -19.96
C ASN A 194 29.94 -18.32 -19.29
N PHE A 195 28.87 -18.03 -20.03
CA PHE A 195 27.62 -17.48 -19.50
C PHE A 195 26.94 -18.46 -18.53
N LEU A 196 26.84 -19.74 -18.89
CA LEU A 196 26.24 -20.79 -18.06
C LEU A 196 27.04 -21.11 -16.79
N ARG A 197 28.35 -20.89 -16.81
CA ARG A 197 29.24 -21.08 -15.64
C ARG A 197 29.21 -19.93 -14.64
N ARG A 198 28.63 -18.78 -14.98
CA ARG A 198 28.50 -17.67 -14.02
C ARG A 198 27.53 -18.07 -12.91
N PRO A 199 27.94 -17.99 -11.62
CA PRO A 199 27.02 -18.24 -10.52
C PRO A 199 25.86 -17.26 -10.62
N VAL A 200 24.64 -17.77 -10.49
CA VAL A 200 23.43 -16.92 -10.38
C VAL A 200 23.62 -16.03 -9.17
N ARG A 201 23.93 -14.76 -9.39
CA ARG A 201 23.87 -13.79 -8.31
C ARG A 201 22.40 -13.75 -7.88
N ARG A 202 22.11 -14.34 -6.71
CA ARG A 202 20.83 -14.10 -6.05
C ARG A 202 20.71 -12.59 -5.92
N LEU A 203 19.75 -12.00 -6.65
CA LEU A 203 19.34 -10.64 -6.37
C LEU A 203 18.90 -10.64 -4.91
N ARG A 204 19.73 -10.06 -4.04
CA ARG A 204 19.28 -9.73 -2.70
C ARG A 204 18.11 -8.78 -2.92
N SER A 205 16.91 -9.22 -2.53
CA SER A 205 15.76 -8.36 -2.34
C SER A 205 16.19 -7.30 -1.33
N GLY A 206 16.46 -6.10 -1.84
CA GLY A 206 16.61 -4.89 -1.04
C GLY A 206 15.25 -4.32 -0.77
#